data_40f164980e5634c105ceced456b1d1f5
#
_entry.id   40f164980e5634c105ceced456b1d1f5
#
_cell.length_a   1.000
_cell.length_b   1.000
_cell.length_c   1.000
_cell.angle_alpha   90.00
_cell.angle_beta   90.00
_cell.angle_gamma   90.00
#
_symmetry.space_group_name_H-M   'P 1'
#
loop_
_entity.id
_entity.type
_entity.pdbx_description
1 polymer ?
#
loop_
_entity_poly.entity_id
_entity_poly.type
_entity_poly.pdbx_seq_one_letter_code
_entity_poly.pdbx_strand_id
1 'polypeptide(L)'
;MSHRTARAAAVAALLVGSVAVPAAAAPDSGDGHCARMGALRVPGAGHQEVSCLGELTTAGTIASGHTDAADWAGLTPAGLPTPSGVPGIQIDGWFPDDSTGNTNHGWNHDSQFVVRLPDRWNGGLVVAGSPGVREQYANDRAISDWVLSRGYAFAATDKGNTGAAFHRDGDRPGEAIAEWNERVTQLTRAARAVVAQRYQRAPSRTLATGMSNGGYLVRWQLENHPELYDGGVDWEGNLWRAEGPNLLTFLPPALRSYPVYAAGGEGAERAHREMLAAGYPAGSEFLWSFHHRYYWDLTQRIYREELDPHFDGATEAGTPFCAPGTSACDADYVYADRPREVADAVERIALTGRIGKPLITLHGTLDVLLPIGKDSDVYAGMVRDAGRGELFRYYRVEGGTHVDSLYDAFPDRLRPLTPCHRSAFTALEDWIGDGRAPAPSRTVPLPSAGEGDGRDLVSRCSLGG
;
A
#
# COMPACT_ATOMS: atom_id res chain seq x y z
N MET A 1 -52.38 47.83 18.87
CA MET A 1 -53.49 46.85 18.93
C MET A 1 -53.09 45.63 18.17
N SER A 2 -52.91 44.55 18.80
CA SER A 2 -53.03 43.13 18.49
C SER A 2 -51.98 42.30 19.22
N HIS A 3 -52.43 41.66 20.26
CA HIS A 3 -51.69 40.72 21.08
C HIS A 3 -51.46 39.40 20.29
N ARG A 4 -50.24 38.87 20.30
CA ARG A 4 -49.98 37.46 19.98
C ARG A 4 -49.40 36.76 21.21
N THR A 5 -50.19 35.91 21.74
CA THR A 5 -49.91 35.02 22.85
C THR A 5 -48.89 33.95 22.43
N ALA A 6 -47.81 33.83 23.21
CA ALA A 6 -46.86 32.71 23.14
C ALA A 6 -47.42 31.51 23.87
N ARG A 7 -47.46 30.36 23.21
CA ARG A 7 -47.71 29.04 23.82
C ARG A 7 -46.37 28.40 24.16
N ALA A 8 -46.16 28.20 25.43
CA ALA A 8 -45.06 27.36 25.94
C ALA A 8 -45.45 25.88 25.75
N ALA A 9 -44.57 25.14 25.06
CA ALA A 9 -44.63 23.67 24.99
C ALA A 9 -43.66 23.09 26.02
N ALA A 10 -44.21 22.37 27.00
CA ALA A 10 -43.44 21.62 27.96
C ALA A 10 -42.95 20.31 27.32
N VAL A 11 -41.62 20.12 27.28
CA VAL A 11 -40.97 18.86 26.90
C VAL A 11 -40.75 18.06 28.15
N ALA A 12 -41.48 16.94 28.28
CA ALA A 12 -41.27 15.95 29.34
C ALA A 12 -40.02 15.11 28.96
N ALA A 13 -39.00 15.19 29.80
CA ALA A 13 -37.81 14.32 29.68
C ALA A 13 -38.14 12.94 30.31
N LEU A 14 -38.21 11.92 29.48
CA LEU A 14 -38.22 10.52 29.91
C LEU A 14 -36.76 10.09 30.22
N LEU A 15 -36.47 9.93 31.48
CA LEU A 15 -35.25 9.26 31.95
C LEU A 15 -35.38 7.75 31.69
N VAL A 16 -34.75 7.25 30.62
CA VAL A 16 -34.55 5.83 30.41
C VAL A 16 -33.29 5.43 31.16
N GLY A 17 -33.45 4.78 32.29
CA GLY A 17 -32.34 4.18 33.04
C GLY A 17 -31.73 3.05 32.24
N SER A 18 -30.47 3.24 31.81
CA SER A 18 -29.68 2.18 31.21
C SER A 18 -29.23 1.19 32.30
N VAL A 19 -29.85 0.03 32.30
CA VAL A 19 -29.36 -1.11 33.07
C VAL A 19 -28.15 -1.66 32.32
N ALA A 20 -26.94 -1.46 32.87
CA ALA A 20 -25.73 -2.11 32.38
C ALA A 20 -25.86 -3.62 32.58
N VAL A 21 -26.04 -4.35 31.47
CA VAL A 21 -25.92 -5.81 31.48
C VAL A 21 -24.44 -6.12 31.57
N PRO A 22 -23.95 -6.87 32.58
CA PRO A 22 -22.56 -7.29 32.60
C PRO A 22 -22.31 -8.17 31.37
N ALA A 23 -21.27 -7.82 30.60
CA ALA A 23 -20.79 -8.66 29.52
C ALA A 23 -20.43 -10.03 30.11
N ALA A 24 -21.17 -11.06 29.70
CA ALA A 24 -20.83 -12.43 30.05
C ALA A 24 -19.44 -12.74 29.49
N ALA A 25 -18.48 -13.04 30.37
CA ALA A 25 -17.20 -13.59 29.96
C ALA A 25 -17.46 -14.85 29.14
N ALA A 26 -16.97 -14.87 27.89
CA ALA A 26 -17.03 -16.06 27.06
C ALA A 26 -16.32 -17.22 27.76
N PRO A 27 -16.87 -18.44 27.72
CA PRO A 27 -16.24 -19.58 28.36
C PRO A 27 -14.87 -19.86 27.68
N ASP A 28 -13.86 -19.97 28.49
CA ASP A 28 -12.52 -20.38 28.11
C ASP A 28 -12.58 -21.85 27.63
N SER A 29 -12.88 -22.07 26.37
CA SER A 29 -12.92 -23.41 25.76
C SER A 29 -11.50 -23.82 25.40
N GLY A 30 -10.86 -24.48 26.34
CA GLY A 30 -9.47 -24.90 26.22
C GLY A 30 -9.25 -26.04 25.23
N ASP A 31 -9.38 -25.84 23.95
CA ASP A 31 -8.76 -26.59 22.83
C ASP A 31 -9.41 -26.14 21.52
N GLY A 32 -8.97 -25.02 20.97
CA GLY A 32 -9.41 -24.58 19.64
C GLY A 32 -9.31 -23.09 19.41
N HIS A 33 -10.38 -22.36 19.62
CA HIS A 33 -10.46 -20.94 19.32
C HIS A 33 -9.56 -20.13 20.26
N CYS A 34 -8.65 -19.35 19.66
CA CYS A 34 -7.70 -18.47 20.36
C CYS A 34 -6.81 -19.17 21.43
N ALA A 35 -6.55 -20.47 21.26
CA ALA A 35 -5.65 -21.17 22.17
C ALA A 35 -4.29 -20.45 22.29
N ARG A 36 -3.68 -20.45 23.49
CA ARG A 36 -2.37 -19.84 23.80
C ARG A 36 -2.30 -18.32 23.70
N MET A 37 -3.41 -17.60 23.51
CA MET A 37 -3.45 -16.15 23.36
C MET A 37 -2.62 -15.43 24.46
N GLY A 38 -2.79 -15.81 25.74
CA GLY A 38 -2.11 -15.17 26.86
C GLY A 38 -0.60 -15.35 26.92
N ALA A 39 -0.05 -16.32 26.15
CA ALA A 39 1.40 -16.59 26.11
C ALA A 39 2.11 -15.88 24.94
N LEU A 40 1.38 -15.28 24.02
CA LEU A 40 1.98 -14.66 22.83
C LEU A 40 2.71 -13.37 23.18
N ARG A 41 3.94 -13.25 22.69
CA ARG A 41 4.75 -12.04 22.81
C ARG A 41 5.40 -11.73 21.48
N VAL A 42 5.25 -10.48 21.04
CA VAL A 42 5.93 -9.96 19.85
C VAL A 42 7.33 -9.51 20.27
N PRO A 43 8.39 -10.17 19.77
CA PRO A 43 9.74 -9.78 20.16
C PRO A 43 10.06 -8.35 19.73
N GLY A 44 10.58 -7.57 20.68
CA GLY A 44 10.96 -6.18 20.45
C GLY A 44 9.82 -5.17 20.51
N ALA A 45 8.56 -5.60 20.69
CA ALA A 45 7.46 -4.65 20.85
C ALA A 45 7.62 -3.81 22.14
N GLY A 46 7.40 -2.51 22.01
CA GLY A 46 7.28 -1.59 23.15
C GLY A 46 5.92 -1.74 23.83
N HIS A 47 4.90 -2.06 23.04
CA HIS A 47 3.53 -2.32 23.50
C HIS A 47 2.87 -3.37 22.63
N GLN A 48 1.94 -4.16 23.19
CA GLN A 48 1.07 -5.05 22.43
C GLN A 48 -0.25 -5.29 23.15
N GLU A 49 -1.30 -5.40 22.37
CA GLU A 49 -2.63 -5.86 22.78
C GLU A 49 -3.00 -7.11 22.00
N VAL A 50 -3.57 -8.11 22.68
CA VAL A 50 -3.89 -9.41 22.09
C VAL A 50 -5.39 -9.64 22.20
N SER A 51 -6.06 -9.78 21.09
CA SER A 51 -7.51 -9.93 20.98
C SER A 51 -7.90 -11.27 20.34
N CYS A 52 -8.91 -11.93 20.91
CA CYS A 52 -9.54 -13.09 20.32
C CYS A 52 -10.77 -12.64 19.52
N LEU A 53 -10.75 -12.85 18.21
CA LEU A 53 -11.78 -12.39 17.30
C LEU A 53 -12.47 -13.56 16.60
N GLY A 54 -13.80 -13.50 16.55
CA GLY A 54 -14.59 -14.43 15.75
C GLY A 54 -14.41 -14.24 14.25
N GLU A 55 -13.82 -13.11 13.83
CA GLU A 55 -13.58 -12.77 12.42
C GLU A 55 -12.39 -11.80 12.31
N LEU A 56 -11.35 -12.25 11.59
CA LEU A 56 -10.11 -11.49 11.39
C LEU A 56 -10.09 -10.64 10.12
N THR A 57 -11.08 -10.84 9.23
CA THR A 57 -11.21 -10.01 8.01
C THR A 57 -11.99 -8.73 8.29
N THR A 58 -11.97 -7.80 7.34
CA THR A 58 -12.71 -6.53 7.46
C THR A 58 -14.22 -6.73 7.65
N ALA A 59 -14.76 -7.92 7.34
CA ALA A 59 -16.15 -8.28 7.65
C ALA A 59 -16.47 -8.25 9.16
N GLY A 60 -15.48 -8.45 10.01
CA GLY A 60 -15.64 -8.45 11.48
C GLY A 60 -14.80 -7.42 12.22
N THR A 61 -13.62 -7.05 11.73
CA THR A 61 -12.73 -6.12 12.43
C THR A 61 -13.29 -4.70 12.52
N ILE A 62 -14.10 -4.26 11.54
CA ILE A 62 -14.85 -3.00 11.62
C ILE A 62 -15.87 -3.07 12.76
N ALA A 63 -16.69 -4.13 12.81
CA ALA A 63 -17.75 -4.27 13.80
C ALA A 63 -17.20 -4.40 15.23
N SER A 64 -16.02 -4.98 15.39
CA SER A 64 -15.31 -5.10 16.68
C SER A 64 -14.47 -3.86 17.05
N GLY A 65 -14.38 -2.86 16.18
CA GLY A 65 -13.66 -1.61 16.41
C GLY A 65 -12.14 -1.73 16.34
N HIS A 66 -11.60 -2.79 15.72
CA HIS A 66 -10.16 -2.98 15.54
C HIS A 66 -9.63 -2.28 14.27
N THR A 67 -10.49 -1.97 13.32
CA THR A 67 -10.14 -1.25 12.08
C THR A 67 -11.29 -0.34 11.66
N ASP A 68 -10.99 0.67 10.84
CA ASP A 68 -11.98 1.55 10.23
C ASP A 68 -11.93 1.44 8.70
N ALA A 69 -13.06 1.57 8.04
CA ALA A 69 -13.12 1.57 6.57
C ALA A 69 -12.31 2.73 5.94
N ALA A 70 -12.05 3.79 6.69
CA ALA A 70 -11.19 4.88 6.29
C ALA A 70 -9.73 4.44 6.07
N ASP A 71 -9.25 3.40 6.75
CA ASP A 71 -7.87 2.92 6.67
C ASP A 71 -7.47 2.53 5.24
N TRP A 72 -8.41 1.99 4.45
CA TRP A 72 -8.20 1.61 3.04
C TRP A 72 -9.04 2.40 2.04
N ALA A 73 -9.60 3.53 2.48
CA ALA A 73 -10.43 4.36 1.61
C ALA A 73 -9.65 4.77 0.34
N GLY A 74 -10.31 4.64 -0.82
CA GLY A 74 -9.74 5.01 -2.11
C GLY A 74 -8.75 4.00 -2.72
N LEU A 75 -8.48 2.86 -2.07
CA LEU A 75 -7.54 1.86 -2.61
C LEU A 75 -8.20 0.76 -3.42
N THR A 76 -9.41 0.34 -3.05
CA THR A 76 -10.10 -0.81 -3.68
C THR A 76 -11.42 -0.39 -4.31
N PRO A 77 -11.90 -1.10 -5.36
CA PRO A 77 -13.21 -0.86 -5.92
C PRO A 77 -14.31 -1.24 -4.90
N ALA A 78 -15.44 -0.55 -4.95
CA ALA A 78 -16.56 -0.78 -4.03
C ALA A 78 -17.11 -2.22 -4.12
N GLY A 79 -17.11 -2.80 -5.34
CA GLY A 79 -17.58 -4.16 -5.60
C GLY A 79 -16.61 -5.29 -5.22
N LEU A 80 -15.44 -5.00 -4.63
CA LEU A 80 -14.49 -6.05 -4.26
C LEU A 80 -15.09 -6.96 -3.18
N PRO A 81 -15.19 -8.29 -3.43
CA PRO A 81 -15.72 -9.22 -2.44
C PRO A 81 -14.86 -9.29 -1.18
N THR A 82 -15.51 -9.22 -0.01
CA THR A 82 -14.85 -9.39 1.30
C THR A 82 -15.08 -10.83 1.78
N PRO A 83 -14.03 -11.64 1.91
CA PRO A 83 -14.11 -12.94 2.54
C PRO A 83 -14.54 -12.83 4.01
N SER A 84 -15.06 -13.91 4.56
CA SER A 84 -15.45 -14.02 5.97
C SER A 84 -15.27 -15.45 6.49
N GLY A 85 -15.52 -15.66 7.78
CA GLY A 85 -15.43 -16.96 8.41
C GLY A 85 -14.00 -17.34 8.85
N VAL A 86 -13.22 -16.35 9.25
CA VAL A 86 -11.81 -16.51 9.66
C VAL A 86 -11.65 -16.13 11.13
N PRO A 87 -12.00 -17.00 12.08
CA PRO A 87 -11.73 -16.75 13.50
C PRO A 87 -10.25 -16.88 13.83
N GLY A 88 -9.81 -16.18 14.88
CA GLY A 88 -8.42 -16.25 15.34
C GLY A 88 -7.99 -15.14 16.29
N ILE A 89 -6.70 -14.91 16.36
CA ILE A 89 -6.08 -13.92 17.23
C ILE A 89 -5.57 -12.75 16.40
N GLN A 90 -5.88 -11.53 16.83
CA GLN A 90 -5.23 -10.31 16.37
C GLN A 90 -4.31 -9.77 17.47
N ILE A 91 -3.13 -9.33 17.09
CA ILE A 91 -2.18 -8.64 17.97
C ILE A 91 -1.89 -7.31 17.33
N ASP A 92 -2.26 -6.25 18.00
CA ASP A 92 -1.92 -4.87 17.67
C ASP A 92 -0.82 -4.39 18.61
N GLY A 93 0.06 -3.54 18.13
CA GLY A 93 1.14 -3.02 18.95
C GLY A 93 2.04 -2.06 18.19
N TRP A 94 3.11 -1.63 18.85
CA TRP A 94 4.13 -0.78 18.25
C TRP A 94 5.52 -1.19 18.72
N PHE A 95 6.51 -0.96 17.87
CA PHE A 95 7.92 -1.06 18.24
C PHE A 95 8.40 0.28 18.83
N PRO A 96 9.41 0.27 19.69
CA PRO A 96 10.00 1.50 20.22
C PRO A 96 10.36 2.47 19.09
N ASP A 97 9.87 3.69 19.22
CA ASP A 97 9.99 4.78 18.30
C ASP A 97 9.64 6.08 19.02
N ASP A 98 10.07 7.23 18.55
CA ASP A 98 9.76 8.55 19.11
C ASP A 98 8.84 9.39 18.21
N SER A 99 8.52 8.93 17.01
CA SER A 99 7.54 9.59 16.13
C SER A 99 6.08 9.31 16.53
N THR A 100 5.16 10.19 16.17
CA THR A 100 3.79 10.22 16.69
C THR A 100 2.73 10.49 15.63
N GLY A 101 2.96 10.11 14.38
CA GLY A 101 2.03 10.35 13.27
C GLY A 101 0.80 9.47 13.29
N ASN A 102 0.93 8.21 13.72
CA ASN A 102 -0.12 7.21 13.69
C ASN A 102 -1.01 7.29 14.95
N THR A 103 -2.29 7.60 14.75
CA THR A 103 -3.27 7.79 15.83
C THR A 103 -4.17 6.57 16.07
N ASN A 104 -3.94 5.45 15.39
CA ASN A 104 -4.72 4.23 15.60
C ASN A 104 -4.67 3.79 17.07
N HIS A 105 -5.76 3.22 17.54
CA HIS A 105 -5.95 2.83 18.95
C HIS A 105 -5.86 3.99 19.95
N GLY A 106 -5.74 5.24 19.50
CA GLY A 106 -5.48 6.39 20.37
C GLY A 106 -4.07 6.42 20.96
N TRP A 107 -3.13 5.63 20.41
CA TRP A 107 -1.77 5.54 20.96
C TRP A 107 -0.89 6.72 20.59
N ASN A 108 -1.18 7.37 19.45
CA ASN A 108 -0.41 8.51 18.98
C ASN A 108 1.10 8.19 18.93
N HIS A 109 1.42 7.10 18.27
CA HIS A 109 2.74 6.47 18.19
C HIS A 109 2.89 5.81 16.84
N ASP A 110 3.98 6.05 16.13
CA ASP A 110 4.31 5.35 14.89
C ASP A 110 4.97 3.99 15.17
N SER A 111 5.49 3.34 14.16
CA SER A 111 5.99 1.97 14.23
C SER A 111 4.94 0.95 14.69
N GLN A 112 3.66 1.23 14.42
CA GLN A 112 2.58 0.31 14.71
C GLN A 112 2.57 -0.88 13.75
N PHE A 113 2.11 -2.00 14.29
CA PHE A 113 1.96 -3.24 13.56
C PHE A 113 0.66 -3.95 13.92
N VAL A 114 0.22 -4.82 13.02
CA VAL A 114 -0.80 -5.84 13.27
C VAL A 114 -0.27 -7.22 12.88
N VAL A 115 -0.56 -8.23 13.73
CA VAL A 115 -0.31 -9.65 13.42
C VAL A 115 -1.61 -10.42 13.60
N ARG A 116 -2.06 -11.11 12.56
CA ARG A 116 -3.29 -11.91 12.53
C ARG A 116 -2.98 -13.40 12.37
N LEU A 117 -3.51 -14.20 13.27
CA LEU A 117 -3.20 -15.63 13.42
C LEU A 117 -4.51 -16.42 13.33
N PRO A 118 -4.91 -16.91 12.12
CA PRO A 118 -6.16 -17.63 11.96
C PRO A 118 -6.11 -18.99 12.67
N ASP A 119 -7.21 -19.45 13.26
CA ASP A 119 -7.29 -20.75 13.91
C ASP A 119 -7.00 -21.90 12.93
N ARG A 120 -7.43 -21.74 11.66
CA ARG A 120 -7.13 -22.69 10.57
C ARG A 120 -5.93 -22.23 9.75
N TRP A 121 -4.75 -22.43 10.31
CA TRP A 121 -3.52 -21.99 9.67
C TRP A 121 -2.99 -23.01 8.63
N ASN A 122 -2.62 -22.53 7.45
CA ASN A 122 -2.10 -23.34 6.33
C ASN A 122 -0.58 -23.57 6.36
N GLY A 123 0.13 -23.03 7.35
CA GLY A 123 1.59 -23.14 7.45
C GLY A 123 2.35 -21.94 6.90
N GLY A 124 1.69 -20.96 6.29
CA GLY A 124 2.33 -19.79 5.68
C GLY A 124 2.15 -18.49 6.47
N LEU A 125 3.08 -17.56 6.26
CA LEU A 125 3.04 -16.19 6.75
C LEU A 125 3.13 -15.23 5.56
N VAL A 126 2.29 -14.20 5.54
CA VAL A 126 2.37 -13.09 4.60
C VAL A 126 2.70 -11.82 5.36
N VAL A 127 3.67 -11.05 4.86
CA VAL A 127 4.09 -9.77 5.44
C VAL A 127 3.91 -8.66 4.43
N ALA A 128 3.37 -7.51 4.88
CA ALA A 128 3.16 -6.33 4.05
C ALA A 128 3.60 -5.04 4.76
N GLY A 129 4.16 -4.12 4.00
CA GLY A 129 4.25 -2.72 4.38
C GLY A 129 3.06 -1.94 3.81
N SER A 130 2.63 -0.88 4.48
CA SER A 130 1.51 -0.07 4.02
C SER A 130 1.83 0.72 2.74
N PRO A 131 0.84 0.99 1.87
CA PRO A 131 1.01 1.85 0.71
C PRO A 131 1.09 3.34 1.11
N GLY A 132 1.68 4.15 0.24
CA GLY A 132 1.83 5.58 0.50
C GLY A 132 2.47 5.85 1.85
N VAL A 133 1.89 6.77 2.58
CA VAL A 133 2.28 7.12 3.96
C VAL A 133 1.16 6.77 4.96
N ARG A 134 0.48 5.64 4.70
CA ARG A 134 -0.67 5.17 5.47
C ARG A 134 -0.26 4.26 6.62
N GLU A 135 -1.22 4.04 7.50
CA GLU A 135 -1.14 3.18 8.68
C GLU A 135 -1.20 1.69 8.33
N GLN A 136 -1.00 0.82 9.30
CA GLN A 136 -0.82 -0.63 9.15
C GLN A 136 -2.03 -1.38 8.57
N TYR A 137 -3.23 -0.83 8.64
CA TYR A 137 -4.46 -1.49 8.15
C TYR A 137 -4.80 -1.19 6.68
N ALA A 138 -4.02 -0.32 6.01
CA ALA A 138 -4.33 0.11 4.64
C ALA A 138 -4.39 -1.04 3.61
N ASN A 139 -3.71 -2.15 3.88
CA ASN A 139 -3.73 -3.34 3.03
C ASN A 139 -4.87 -4.32 3.33
N ASP A 140 -5.71 -4.06 4.32
CA ASP A 140 -6.63 -5.06 4.86
C ASP A 140 -7.59 -5.59 3.81
N ARG A 141 -8.35 -4.72 3.16
CA ARG A 141 -9.34 -5.11 2.17
C ARG A 141 -8.73 -5.69 0.89
N ALA A 142 -7.59 -5.16 0.45
CA ALA A 142 -6.94 -5.59 -0.78
C ALA A 142 -6.21 -6.92 -0.63
N ILE A 143 -5.51 -7.11 0.49
CA ILE A 143 -4.53 -8.19 0.69
C ILE A 143 -4.90 -9.07 1.88
N SER A 144 -4.99 -8.50 3.10
CA SER A 144 -5.15 -9.24 4.34
C SER A 144 -6.37 -10.17 4.32
N ASP A 145 -7.55 -9.65 3.98
CA ASP A 145 -8.79 -10.41 3.93
C ASP A 145 -8.66 -11.68 3.08
N TRP A 146 -8.04 -11.54 1.91
CA TRP A 146 -7.90 -12.64 0.98
C TRP A 146 -6.90 -13.69 1.46
N VAL A 147 -5.71 -13.29 1.94
CA VAL A 147 -4.70 -14.24 2.41
C VAL A 147 -5.13 -14.94 3.69
N LEU A 148 -5.82 -14.24 4.61
CA LEU A 148 -6.42 -14.82 5.81
C LEU A 148 -7.46 -15.88 5.47
N SER A 149 -8.34 -15.62 4.49
CA SER A 149 -9.35 -16.59 4.05
C SER A 149 -8.74 -17.87 3.45
N ARG A 150 -7.49 -17.82 3.02
CA ARG A 150 -6.70 -18.96 2.55
C ARG A 150 -5.90 -19.63 3.67
N GLY A 151 -6.04 -19.16 4.91
CA GLY A 151 -5.41 -19.71 6.10
C GLY A 151 -3.98 -19.21 6.36
N TYR A 152 -3.50 -18.19 5.67
CA TYR A 152 -2.21 -17.57 6.02
C TYR A 152 -2.32 -16.79 7.33
N ALA A 153 -1.26 -16.82 8.14
CA ALA A 153 -1.01 -15.74 9.09
C ALA A 153 -0.62 -14.48 8.30
N PHE A 154 -1.00 -13.32 8.82
CA PHE A 154 -0.73 -12.04 8.18
C PHE A 154 -0.08 -11.06 9.16
N ALA A 155 0.87 -10.26 8.69
CA ALA A 155 1.46 -9.18 9.45
C ALA A 155 1.63 -7.95 8.57
N ALA A 156 1.30 -6.77 9.10
CA ALA A 156 1.50 -5.50 8.43
C ALA A 156 1.99 -4.42 9.40
N THR A 157 2.65 -3.40 8.87
CA THR A 157 3.18 -2.25 9.62
C THR A 157 2.93 -0.95 8.87
N ASP A 158 2.83 0.14 9.62
CA ASP A 158 2.86 1.51 9.09
C ASP A 158 4.25 1.94 8.60
N LYS A 159 5.26 1.10 8.80
CA LYS A 159 6.65 1.28 8.35
C LYS A 159 7.52 2.20 9.22
N GLY A 160 7.02 2.69 10.34
CA GLY A 160 7.78 3.54 11.25
C GLY A 160 7.32 4.99 11.28
N ASN A 161 6.73 5.48 10.20
CA ASN A 161 6.23 6.85 10.12
C ASN A 161 5.04 6.97 9.15
N THR A 162 4.19 7.97 9.37
CA THR A 162 2.91 8.11 8.67
C THR A 162 2.58 9.56 8.31
N GLY A 163 1.62 9.70 7.40
CA GLY A 163 1.07 11.00 7.03
C GLY A 163 1.97 11.85 6.14
N ALA A 164 1.48 13.02 5.75
CA ALA A 164 2.19 13.91 4.83
C ALA A 164 3.46 14.53 5.42
N ALA A 165 3.64 14.44 6.74
CA ALA A 165 4.79 14.97 7.45
C ALA A 165 5.83 13.89 7.83
N PHE A 166 5.72 12.68 7.26
CA PHE A 166 6.61 11.55 7.54
C PHE A 166 8.10 11.88 7.38
N HIS A 167 8.43 12.80 6.47
CA HIS A 167 9.78 13.30 6.21
C HIS A 167 10.43 14.01 7.42
N ARG A 168 9.67 14.30 8.47
CA ARG A 168 10.18 14.88 9.72
C ARG A 168 10.76 13.83 10.66
N ASP A 169 10.58 12.60 10.32
CA ASP A 169 11.17 11.47 10.99
C ASP A 169 12.53 11.17 10.34
N GLY A 170 13.57 11.07 11.15
CA GLY A 170 14.94 10.96 10.64
C GLY A 170 15.75 12.27 10.76
N ASP A 171 17.05 12.11 11.00
CA ASP A 171 17.99 13.20 11.24
C ASP A 171 18.59 13.78 9.94
N ARG A 172 18.44 13.08 8.81
CA ARG A 172 19.01 13.48 7.51
C ARG A 172 18.18 12.90 6.33
N PRO A 173 18.33 13.51 5.14
CA PRO A 173 17.58 13.10 3.94
C PRO A 173 17.70 11.60 3.63
N GLY A 174 16.57 10.97 3.34
CA GLY A 174 16.45 9.55 3.01
C GLY A 174 16.31 8.61 4.23
N GLU A 175 16.42 9.08 5.46
CA GLU A 175 16.34 8.23 6.65
C GLU A 175 14.91 7.78 6.97
N ALA A 176 13.91 8.64 6.80
CA ALA A 176 12.53 8.25 7.05
C ALA A 176 12.07 7.12 6.12
N ILE A 177 12.52 7.10 4.86
CA ILE A 177 12.24 5.98 3.94
C ILE A 177 13.14 4.78 4.26
N ALA A 178 14.40 4.98 4.65
CA ALA A 178 15.28 3.88 5.05
C ALA A 178 14.70 3.13 6.26
N GLU A 179 14.09 3.82 7.19
CA GLU A 179 13.38 3.22 8.31
C GLU A 179 12.27 2.27 7.85
N TRP A 180 11.51 2.59 6.80
CA TRP A 180 10.48 1.69 6.28
C TRP A 180 11.02 0.29 5.99
N ASN A 181 12.23 0.22 5.43
CA ASN A 181 12.91 -1.03 5.12
C ASN A 181 13.24 -1.83 6.39
N GLU A 182 13.75 -1.13 7.41
CA GLU A 182 14.12 -1.73 8.69
C GLU A 182 12.91 -2.22 9.47
N ARG A 183 11.83 -1.44 9.49
CA ARG A 183 10.58 -1.80 10.21
C ARG A 183 9.90 -3.03 9.61
N VAL A 184 9.86 -3.16 8.28
CA VAL A 184 9.35 -4.38 7.65
C VAL A 184 10.25 -5.58 7.96
N THR A 185 11.56 -5.41 7.97
CA THR A 185 12.51 -6.46 8.40
C THR A 185 12.29 -6.86 9.85
N GLN A 186 12.14 -5.89 10.75
CA GLN A 186 11.86 -6.10 12.18
C GLN A 186 10.54 -6.86 12.37
N LEU A 187 9.46 -6.38 11.73
CA LEU A 187 8.15 -7.04 11.78
C LEU A 187 8.23 -8.48 11.27
N THR A 188 8.92 -8.73 10.15
CA THR A 188 9.03 -10.09 9.59
C THR A 188 9.67 -11.06 10.56
N ARG A 189 10.76 -10.66 11.20
CA ARG A 189 11.42 -11.48 12.24
C ARG A 189 10.51 -11.73 13.44
N ALA A 190 9.84 -10.67 13.92
CA ALA A 190 8.92 -10.75 15.05
C ALA A 190 7.70 -11.63 14.74
N ALA A 191 7.05 -11.44 13.57
CA ALA A 191 5.89 -12.21 13.16
C ALA A 191 6.20 -13.71 12.98
N ARG A 192 7.37 -14.06 12.42
CA ARG A 192 7.84 -15.47 12.35
C ARG A 192 7.94 -16.09 13.73
N ALA A 193 8.43 -15.36 14.72
CA ALA A 193 8.54 -15.83 16.10
C ALA A 193 7.15 -15.99 16.75
N VAL A 194 6.23 -15.05 16.55
CA VAL A 194 4.85 -15.11 17.06
C VAL A 194 4.09 -16.29 16.43
N VAL A 195 4.23 -16.52 15.12
CA VAL A 195 3.68 -17.70 14.44
C VAL A 195 4.19 -18.97 15.07
N ALA A 196 5.51 -19.06 15.33
CA ALA A 196 6.09 -20.23 15.99
C ALA A 196 5.56 -20.43 17.42
N GLN A 197 5.31 -19.36 18.16
CA GLN A 197 4.69 -19.43 19.49
C GLN A 197 3.24 -19.96 19.42
N ARG A 198 2.44 -19.43 18.50
CA ARG A 198 1.02 -19.79 18.37
C ARG A 198 0.84 -21.23 17.92
N TYR A 199 1.55 -21.64 16.86
CA TYR A 199 1.32 -22.94 16.20
C TYR A 199 2.35 -24.00 16.57
N GLN A 200 3.29 -23.70 17.47
CA GLN A 200 4.37 -24.60 17.92
C GLN A 200 5.25 -25.12 16.77
N ARG A 201 5.30 -24.39 15.68
CA ARG A 201 6.18 -24.61 14.53
C ARG A 201 6.40 -23.31 13.76
N ALA A 202 7.58 -23.16 13.21
CA ALA A 202 7.89 -22.02 12.33
C ALA A 202 7.02 -22.05 11.06
N PRO A 203 6.76 -20.89 10.43
CA PRO A 203 6.12 -20.88 9.13
C PRO A 203 6.96 -21.70 8.12
N SER A 204 6.29 -22.53 7.34
CA SER A 204 6.93 -23.32 6.27
C SER A 204 7.26 -22.48 5.05
N ARG A 205 6.62 -21.33 4.92
CA ARG A 205 6.87 -20.29 3.91
C ARG A 205 6.52 -18.92 4.44
N THR A 206 7.31 -17.92 4.05
CA THR A 206 7.08 -16.51 4.34
C THR A 206 7.09 -15.74 3.03
N LEU A 207 6.03 -15.02 2.73
CA LEU A 207 5.84 -14.27 1.48
C LEU A 207 5.73 -12.78 1.78
N ALA A 208 6.38 -11.96 0.96
CA ALA A 208 6.22 -10.52 0.99
C ALA A 208 5.21 -10.08 -0.08
N THR A 209 4.33 -9.14 0.25
CA THR A 209 3.48 -8.53 -0.77
C THR A 209 3.06 -7.12 -0.36
N GLY A 210 2.75 -6.26 -1.33
CA GLY A 210 2.34 -4.87 -1.08
C GLY A 210 2.16 -4.10 -2.37
N MET A 211 1.46 -2.97 -2.29
CA MET A 211 1.25 -2.04 -3.39
C MET A 211 2.00 -0.73 -3.16
N SER A 212 2.39 -0.03 -4.25
CA SER A 212 3.01 1.29 -4.19
C SER A 212 4.28 1.24 -3.30
N ASN A 213 4.38 2.06 -2.26
CA ASN A 213 5.49 1.95 -1.29
C ASN A 213 5.61 0.55 -0.68
N GLY A 214 4.47 -0.15 -0.45
CA GLY A 214 4.51 -1.54 -0.02
C GLY A 214 5.13 -2.48 -1.07
N GLY A 215 4.92 -2.21 -2.35
CA GLY A 215 5.57 -2.92 -3.46
C GLY A 215 7.07 -2.65 -3.54
N TYR A 216 7.50 -1.38 -3.35
CA TYR A 216 8.91 -1.04 -3.18
C TYR A 216 9.55 -1.86 -2.05
N LEU A 217 8.87 -1.97 -0.91
CA LEU A 217 9.37 -2.74 0.23
C LEU A 217 9.52 -4.23 -0.11
N VAL A 218 8.63 -4.80 -0.92
CA VAL A 218 8.80 -6.18 -1.42
C VAL A 218 10.08 -6.32 -2.23
N ARG A 219 10.31 -5.41 -3.19
CA ARG A 219 11.55 -5.38 -4.00
C ARG A 219 12.76 -5.29 -3.10
N TRP A 220 12.78 -4.30 -2.19
CA TRP A 220 13.91 -4.05 -1.30
C TRP A 220 14.20 -5.22 -0.36
N GLN A 221 13.16 -5.83 0.23
CA GLN A 221 13.32 -6.99 1.12
C GLN A 221 13.91 -8.19 0.39
N LEU A 222 13.46 -8.47 -0.84
CA LEU A 222 14.00 -9.60 -1.62
C LEU A 222 15.41 -9.35 -2.17
N GLU A 223 15.85 -8.09 -2.26
CA GLU A 223 17.23 -7.74 -2.58
C GLU A 223 18.17 -7.82 -1.37
N ASN A 224 17.70 -7.38 -0.19
CA ASN A 224 18.56 -7.17 0.97
C ASN A 224 18.42 -8.25 2.07
N HIS A 225 17.23 -8.87 2.19
CA HIS A 225 16.93 -9.89 3.21
C HIS A 225 16.24 -11.14 2.62
N PRO A 226 16.76 -11.71 1.50
CA PRO A 226 16.12 -12.86 0.86
C PRO A 226 16.04 -14.08 1.77
N GLU A 227 16.84 -14.18 2.84
CA GLU A 227 16.80 -15.27 3.82
C GLU A 227 15.53 -15.27 4.68
N LEU A 228 14.82 -14.16 4.74
CA LEU A 228 13.57 -14.05 5.50
C LEU A 228 12.35 -14.50 4.72
N TYR A 229 12.45 -14.63 3.40
CA TYR A 229 11.33 -14.84 2.50
C TYR A 229 11.56 -16.02 1.55
N ASP A 230 10.48 -16.60 1.05
CA ASP A 230 10.49 -17.62 0.01
C ASP A 230 10.13 -17.02 -1.37
N GLY A 231 9.51 -15.85 -1.39
CA GLY A 231 9.18 -15.09 -2.59
C GLY A 231 8.31 -13.88 -2.28
N GLY A 232 7.94 -13.14 -3.32
CA GLY A 232 7.07 -11.98 -3.17
C GLY A 232 6.24 -11.64 -4.40
N VAL A 233 5.16 -10.88 -4.16
CA VAL A 233 4.36 -10.22 -5.20
C VAL A 233 4.40 -8.72 -4.97
N ASP A 234 5.00 -8.02 -5.90
CA ASP A 234 5.06 -6.57 -5.96
C ASP A 234 3.94 -6.04 -6.85
N TRP A 235 3.14 -5.15 -6.31
CA TRP A 235 2.08 -4.47 -7.03
C TRP A 235 2.45 -2.98 -7.16
N GLU A 236 2.95 -2.59 -8.36
CA GLU A 236 3.30 -1.20 -8.70
C GLU A 236 4.22 -0.52 -7.69
N GLY A 237 5.27 -1.24 -7.24
CA GLY A 237 6.23 -0.70 -6.28
C GLY A 237 7.03 0.45 -6.85
N ASN A 238 7.28 1.47 -6.03
CA ASN A 238 8.10 2.62 -6.40
C ASN A 238 9.51 2.21 -6.77
N LEU A 239 10.08 2.88 -7.78
CA LEU A 239 11.47 2.74 -8.14
C LEU A 239 12.30 3.93 -7.60
N TRP A 240 13.29 3.61 -6.79
CA TRP A 240 14.31 4.58 -6.35
C TRP A 240 15.64 4.28 -7.00
N ARG A 241 16.16 5.26 -7.74
CA ARG A 241 17.49 5.24 -8.37
C ARG A 241 18.11 6.63 -8.29
N ALA A 242 19.36 6.72 -7.83
CA ALA A 242 20.06 7.99 -7.67
C ALA A 242 20.27 8.74 -9.01
N GLU A 243 20.52 8.00 -10.09
CA GLU A 243 20.63 8.57 -11.43
C GLU A 243 19.27 8.76 -12.12
N GLY A 244 18.18 8.39 -11.47
CA GLY A 244 16.83 8.37 -12.06
C GLY A 244 16.61 7.18 -13.02
N PRO A 245 15.37 6.95 -13.49
CA PRO A 245 14.19 7.69 -13.09
C PRO A 245 13.77 7.40 -11.64
N ASN A 246 13.12 8.37 -11.01
CA ASN A 246 12.43 8.29 -9.73
C ASN A 246 11.31 9.34 -9.68
N LEU A 247 10.52 9.39 -8.63
CA LEU A 247 9.39 10.33 -8.48
C LEU A 247 9.79 11.78 -8.74
N LEU A 248 10.99 12.19 -8.31
CA LEU A 248 11.48 13.56 -8.46
C LEU A 248 11.87 13.91 -9.91
N THR A 249 11.90 12.93 -10.81
CA THR A 249 12.23 13.16 -12.23
C THR A 249 11.00 13.33 -13.13
N PHE A 250 9.87 12.68 -12.82
CA PHE A 250 8.71 12.69 -13.72
C PHE A 250 7.49 13.44 -13.17
N LEU A 251 7.37 13.67 -11.86
CA LEU A 251 6.27 14.46 -11.31
C LEU A 251 6.38 15.97 -11.61
N PRO A 252 7.56 16.62 -11.49
CA PRO A 252 7.67 18.03 -11.83
C PRO A 252 7.28 18.37 -13.28
N PRO A 253 7.69 17.60 -14.31
CA PRO A 253 7.17 17.79 -15.67
C PRO A 253 5.66 17.76 -15.77
N ALA A 254 4.98 16.86 -15.04
CA ALA A 254 3.52 16.81 -15.02
C ALA A 254 2.91 18.08 -14.41
N LEU A 255 3.47 18.54 -13.30
CA LEU A 255 3.02 19.77 -12.64
C LEU A 255 3.17 21.01 -13.53
N ARG A 256 4.22 21.06 -14.36
CA ARG A 256 4.43 22.16 -15.33
C ARG A 256 3.50 22.08 -16.54
N SER A 257 3.38 20.89 -17.13
CA SER A 257 2.78 20.73 -18.46
C SER A 257 1.27 20.55 -18.37
N TYR A 258 0.74 19.86 -17.34
CA TYR A 258 -0.69 19.60 -17.26
C TYR A 258 -1.57 20.87 -17.22
N PRO A 259 -1.27 21.93 -16.46
CA PRO A 259 -2.09 23.16 -16.47
C PRO A 259 -2.19 23.78 -17.86
N VAL A 260 -1.11 23.77 -18.65
CA VAL A 260 -1.09 24.28 -20.04
C VAL A 260 -1.93 23.39 -20.95
N TYR A 261 -1.80 22.07 -20.80
CA TYR A 261 -2.63 21.11 -21.52
C TYR A 261 -4.13 21.30 -21.22
N ALA A 262 -4.48 21.37 -19.94
CA ALA A 262 -5.86 21.50 -19.47
C ALA A 262 -6.53 22.83 -19.88
N ALA A 263 -5.76 23.90 -19.98
CA ALA A 263 -6.26 25.19 -20.45
C ALA A 263 -6.64 25.18 -21.95
N GLY A 264 -6.12 24.24 -22.73
CA GLY A 264 -6.35 24.19 -24.18
C GLY A 264 -5.66 25.32 -24.93
N GLY A 265 -5.99 25.48 -26.22
CA GLY A 265 -5.49 26.56 -27.05
C GLY A 265 -4.01 26.40 -27.44
N GLU A 266 -3.33 27.55 -27.65
CA GLU A 266 -1.93 27.57 -28.07
C GLU A 266 -1.03 26.97 -26.98
N GLY A 267 -0.24 25.99 -27.30
CA GLY A 267 0.66 25.30 -26.37
C GLY A 267 0.14 23.98 -25.81
N ALA A 268 -1.17 23.70 -25.86
CA ALA A 268 -1.74 22.46 -25.32
C ALA A 268 -1.14 21.19 -25.96
N GLU A 269 -0.97 21.18 -27.28
CA GLU A 269 -0.34 20.06 -27.96
C GLU A 269 1.14 19.86 -27.58
N ARG A 270 1.87 20.95 -27.33
CA ARG A 270 3.24 20.85 -26.84
C ARG A 270 3.25 20.28 -25.44
N ALA A 271 2.41 20.80 -24.54
CA ALA A 271 2.27 20.31 -23.18
C ALA A 271 1.88 18.82 -23.14
N HIS A 272 0.97 18.38 -24.01
CA HIS A 272 0.63 16.98 -24.15
C HIS A 272 1.86 16.11 -24.54
N ARG A 273 2.63 16.54 -25.54
CA ARG A 273 3.86 15.82 -25.93
C ARG A 273 4.90 15.80 -24.80
N GLU A 274 5.01 16.86 -24.01
CA GLU A 274 5.90 16.91 -22.84
C GLU A 274 5.47 15.91 -21.78
N MET A 275 4.16 15.77 -21.50
CA MET A 275 3.62 14.75 -20.61
C MET A 275 3.97 13.33 -21.09
N LEU A 276 3.73 13.03 -22.36
CA LEU A 276 4.08 11.73 -22.95
C LEU A 276 5.60 11.45 -22.86
N ALA A 277 6.43 12.46 -23.14
CA ALA A 277 7.88 12.35 -23.03
C ALA A 277 8.37 12.14 -21.58
N ALA A 278 7.66 12.71 -20.62
CA ALA A 278 7.92 12.46 -19.20
C ALA A 278 7.54 11.03 -18.78
N GLY A 279 6.83 10.28 -19.63
CA GLY A 279 6.49 8.87 -19.43
C GLY A 279 5.01 8.59 -19.16
N TYR A 280 4.17 9.62 -19.11
CA TYR A 280 2.72 9.44 -18.90
C TYR A 280 2.11 8.67 -20.07
N PRO A 281 1.36 7.58 -19.82
CA PRO A 281 0.87 6.72 -20.90
C PRO A 281 -0.14 7.44 -21.79
N ALA A 282 0.00 7.26 -23.10
CA ALA A 282 -1.02 7.69 -24.05
C ALA A 282 -2.35 6.96 -23.77
N GLY A 283 -3.46 7.68 -23.83
CA GLY A 283 -4.80 7.17 -23.48
C GLY A 283 -5.14 7.28 -22.00
N SER A 284 -4.20 7.74 -21.15
CA SER A 284 -4.43 7.99 -19.73
C SER A 284 -4.91 9.42 -19.41
N GLU A 285 -5.10 10.27 -20.40
CA GLU A 285 -5.41 11.70 -20.25
C GLU A 285 -6.64 11.96 -19.38
N PHE A 286 -7.61 11.04 -19.39
CA PHE A 286 -8.82 11.14 -18.57
C PHE A 286 -8.56 11.02 -17.07
N LEU A 287 -7.40 10.51 -16.66
CA LEU A 287 -6.97 10.41 -15.27
C LEU A 287 -6.18 11.63 -14.78
N TRP A 288 -5.63 12.45 -15.70
CA TRP A 288 -4.68 13.49 -15.38
C TRP A 288 -5.26 14.57 -14.47
N SER A 289 -6.51 15.00 -14.71
CA SER A 289 -7.16 16.03 -13.89
C SER A 289 -7.28 15.60 -12.42
N PHE A 290 -7.63 14.34 -12.20
CA PHE A 290 -7.76 13.77 -10.85
C PHE A 290 -6.40 13.70 -10.15
N HIS A 291 -5.37 13.19 -10.85
CA HIS A 291 -4.03 13.06 -10.28
C HIS A 291 -3.36 14.42 -10.03
N HIS A 292 -3.53 15.37 -10.93
CA HIS A 292 -3.06 16.73 -10.70
C HIS A 292 -3.69 17.36 -9.46
N ARG A 293 -4.97 17.12 -9.24
CA ARG A 293 -5.69 17.70 -8.10
C ARG A 293 -5.34 17.06 -6.75
N TYR A 294 -5.08 15.73 -6.72
CA TYR A 294 -5.04 14.99 -5.45
C TYR A 294 -3.72 14.30 -5.18
N TYR A 295 -2.90 14.01 -6.19
CA TYR A 295 -1.73 13.15 -6.03
C TYR A 295 -0.41 13.80 -6.41
N TRP A 296 -0.26 14.32 -7.62
CA TRP A 296 1.06 14.70 -8.14
C TRP A 296 1.76 15.74 -7.30
N ASP A 297 1.05 16.81 -6.93
CA ASP A 297 1.59 17.90 -6.13
C ASP A 297 1.97 17.41 -4.72
N LEU A 298 1.05 16.73 -4.02
CA LEU A 298 1.31 16.21 -2.68
C LEU A 298 2.47 15.23 -2.70
N THR A 299 2.46 14.26 -3.63
CA THR A 299 3.51 13.24 -3.74
C THR A 299 4.87 13.89 -4.02
N GLN A 300 4.95 14.78 -5.02
CA GLN A 300 6.20 15.49 -5.31
C GLN A 300 6.78 16.14 -4.06
N ARG A 301 5.99 16.87 -3.32
CA ARG A 301 6.46 17.68 -2.19
C ARG A 301 6.89 16.86 -0.99
N ILE A 302 6.10 15.86 -0.58
CA ILE A 302 6.45 15.05 0.61
C ILE A 302 7.74 14.25 0.39
N TYR A 303 7.97 13.75 -0.83
CA TYR A 303 9.22 13.07 -1.15
C TYR A 303 10.38 14.02 -1.44
N ARG A 304 10.10 15.21 -1.96
CA ARG A 304 11.09 16.26 -2.09
C ARG A 304 11.56 16.73 -0.69
N GLU A 305 10.63 16.92 0.26
CA GLU A 305 10.98 17.25 1.64
C GLU A 305 11.86 16.18 2.29
N GLU A 306 11.61 14.91 2.02
CA GLU A 306 12.40 13.80 2.53
C GLU A 306 13.80 13.73 1.93
N LEU A 307 13.92 13.99 0.63
CA LEU A 307 15.17 13.73 -0.11
C LEU A 307 15.98 15.00 -0.41
N ASP A 308 15.33 16.17 -0.41
CA ASP A 308 15.94 17.47 -0.70
C ASP A 308 15.27 18.59 0.13
N PRO A 309 15.43 18.58 1.44
CA PRO A 309 14.78 19.56 2.32
C PRO A 309 15.29 20.99 2.14
N HIS A 310 16.38 21.18 1.38
CA HIS A 310 16.98 22.49 1.11
C HIS A 310 16.49 23.12 -0.20
N PHE A 311 15.56 22.47 -0.91
CA PHE A 311 14.95 23.09 -2.09
C PHE A 311 14.07 24.27 -1.67
N ASP A 312 14.34 25.41 -2.32
CA ASP A 312 13.52 26.62 -2.22
C ASP A 312 12.98 26.95 -3.61
N GLY A 313 11.76 26.52 -3.89
CA GLY A 313 11.13 26.69 -5.19
C GLY A 313 10.58 28.08 -5.39
N ALA A 314 10.84 28.70 -6.56
CA ALA A 314 10.34 30.02 -6.90
C ALA A 314 8.81 30.10 -6.97
N THR A 315 8.15 28.96 -7.16
CA THR A 315 6.68 28.84 -7.21
C THR A 315 6.06 28.51 -5.87
N GLU A 316 6.86 28.28 -4.86
CA GLU A 316 6.36 27.98 -3.52
C GLU A 316 5.61 29.18 -2.93
N ALA A 317 4.45 28.90 -2.36
CA ALA A 317 3.69 29.87 -1.62
C ALA A 317 4.26 30.17 -0.20
N GLY A 318 5.55 30.01 0.02
CA GLY A 318 6.23 30.25 1.29
C GLY A 318 5.96 29.19 2.37
N THR A 319 5.44 28.03 1.98
CA THR A 319 5.19 26.89 2.87
C THR A 319 5.78 25.63 2.25
N PRO A 320 6.23 24.65 3.04
CA PRO A 320 6.70 23.37 2.50
C PRO A 320 5.60 22.62 1.74
N PHE A 321 4.31 22.97 1.95
CA PHE A 321 3.18 22.31 1.32
C PHE A 321 2.20 23.34 0.78
N CYS A 322 1.89 23.25 -0.50
CA CYS A 322 0.78 23.98 -1.07
C CYS A 322 -0.56 23.42 -0.58
N ALA A 323 -1.61 24.22 -0.62
CA ALA A 323 -2.95 23.71 -0.36
C ALA A 323 -3.31 22.63 -1.41
N PRO A 324 -4.09 21.59 -1.05
CA PRO A 324 -4.55 20.61 -2.01
C PRO A 324 -5.19 21.26 -3.24
N GLY A 325 -4.81 20.82 -4.43
CA GLY A 325 -5.27 21.37 -5.70
C GLY A 325 -4.60 22.66 -6.15
N THR A 326 -3.60 23.18 -5.44
CA THR A 326 -2.75 24.27 -5.92
C THR A 326 -1.88 23.75 -7.06
N SER A 327 -2.02 24.34 -8.24
CA SER A 327 -1.20 23.99 -9.39
C SER A 327 0.21 24.57 -9.28
N ALA A 328 1.17 23.89 -9.89
CA ALA A 328 2.56 24.36 -10.05
C ALA A 328 3.38 24.49 -8.75
N CYS A 329 2.93 23.94 -7.63
CA CYS A 329 3.76 23.83 -6.45
C CYS A 329 4.93 22.90 -6.74
N ASP A 330 6.17 23.33 -6.46
CA ASP A 330 7.41 22.62 -6.82
C ASP A 330 7.52 22.22 -8.32
N ALA A 331 6.73 22.80 -9.19
CA ALA A 331 6.77 22.53 -10.63
C ALA A 331 8.10 22.91 -11.28
N ASP A 332 8.84 23.84 -10.69
CA ASP A 332 10.17 24.28 -11.12
C ASP A 332 11.30 23.39 -10.64
N TYR A 333 11.01 22.36 -9.83
CA TYR A 333 12.00 21.38 -9.39
C TYR A 333 12.61 20.60 -10.57
N VAL A 334 13.93 20.56 -10.62
CA VAL A 334 14.69 19.81 -11.63
C VAL A 334 15.73 18.93 -10.92
N TYR A 335 15.44 17.65 -10.79
CA TYR A 335 16.27 16.68 -10.05
C TYR A 335 17.72 16.66 -10.50
N ALA A 336 17.97 16.75 -11.81
CA ALA A 336 19.32 16.71 -12.38
C ALA A 336 20.20 17.91 -11.97
N ASP A 337 19.59 19.02 -11.58
CA ASP A 337 20.29 20.25 -11.18
C ASP A 337 20.53 20.32 -9.67
N ARG A 338 20.07 19.31 -8.93
CA ARG A 338 20.19 19.31 -7.47
C ARG A 338 21.61 18.93 -7.00
N PRO A 339 22.00 19.40 -5.80
CA PRO A 339 23.27 19.00 -5.18
C PRO A 339 23.39 17.48 -5.06
N ARG A 340 24.64 17.00 -5.03
CA ARG A 340 24.94 15.56 -4.95
C ARG A 340 24.31 14.89 -3.73
N GLU A 341 24.15 15.61 -2.62
CA GLU A 341 23.54 15.12 -1.39
C GLU A 341 22.12 14.54 -1.62
N VAL A 342 21.38 15.08 -2.61
CA VAL A 342 20.05 14.57 -2.98
C VAL A 342 20.16 13.20 -3.65
N ALA A 343 21.11 13.03 -4.57
CA ALA A 343 21.40 11.73 -5.16
C ALA A 343 21.89 10.72 -4.11
N ASP A 344 22.73 11.16 -3.17
CA ASP A 344 23.21 10.33 -2.06
C ASP A 344 22.06 9.93 -1.09
N ALA A 345 21.06 10.78 -0.91
CA ALA A 345 19.85 10.45 -0.16
C ALA A 345 19.01 9.36 -0.87
N VAL A 346 18.84 9.50 -2.18
CA VAL A 346 18.15 8.47 -2.98
C VAL A 346 18.93 7.15 -3.00
N GLU A 347 20.25 7.19 -3.04
CA GLU A 347 21.11 5.99 -3.04
C GLU A 347 20.93 5.15 -1.79
N ARG A 348 20.65 5.75 -0.61
CA ARG A 348 20.37 5.00 0.64
C ARG A 348 19.19 4.05 0.54
N ILE A 349 18.22 4.37 -0.31
CA ILE A 349 16.97 3.65 -0.47
C ILE A 349 16.84 2.99 -1.86
N ALA A 350 17.91 3.07 -2.67
CA ALA A 350 17.88 2.63 -4.04
C ALA A 350 17.72 1.12 -4.18
N LEU A 351 17.05 0.73 -5.26
CA LEU A 351 16.93 -0.65 -5.70
C LEU A 351 18.05 -1.00 -6.68
N THR A 352 18.43 -2.26 -6.69
CA THR A 352 19.57 -2.78 -7.49
C THR A 352 19.18 -3.84 -8.51
N GLY A 353 17.97 -4.38 -8.43
CA GLY A 353 17.51 -5.53 -9.22
C GLY A 353 18.12 -6.88 -8.78
N ARG A 354 18.92 -6.92 -7.72
CA ARG A 354 19.62 -8.13 -7.23
C ARG A 354 18.75 -8.99 -6.33
N ILE A 355 17.54 -9.29 -6.77
CA ILE A 355 16.63 -10.15 -6.01
C ILE A 355 17.25 -11.52 -5.74
N GLY A 356 17.05 -12.04 -4.53
CA GLY A 356 17.53 -13.37 -4.10
C GLY A 356 16.46 -14.44 -4.06
N LYS A 357 15.20 -14.11 -4.34
CA LYS A 357 14.04 -15.01 -4.32
C LYS A 357 13.08 -14.73 -5.46
N PRO A 358 12.17 -15.68 -5.82
CA PRO A 358 11.13 -15.45 -6.81
C PRO A 358 10.31 -14.18 -6.54
N LEU A 359 10.20 -13.32 -7.54
CA LEU A 359 9.42 -12.09 -7.50
C LEU A 359 8.49 -12.02 -8.71
N ILE A 360 7.21 -11.77 -8.46
CA ILE A 360 6.25 -11.43 -9.49
C ILE A 360 5.87 -9.95 -9.33
N THR A 361 6.12 -9.15 -10.36
CA THR A 361 5.72 -7.74 -10.41
C THR A 361 4.48 -7.58 -11.28
N LEU A 362 3.50 -6.83 -10.80
CA LEU A 362 2.33 -6.37 -11.54
C LEU A 362 2.39 -4.85 -11.66
N HIS A 363 2.04 -4.32 -12.85
CA HIS A 363 1.93 -2.88 -13.05
C HIS A 363 0.87 -2.54 -14.09
N GLY A 364 0.02 -1.56 -13.77
CA GLY A 364 -1.03 -1.08 -14.68
C GLY A 364 -0.47 -0.22 -15.81
N THR A 365 -0.94 -0.47 -17.04
CA THR A 365 -0.44 0.29 -18.20
C THR A 365 -0.92 1.74 -18.24
N LEU A 366 -1.92 2.09 -17.44
CA LEU A 366 -2.47 3.45 -17.31
C LEU A 366 -2.14 4.10 -15.97
N ASP A 367 -1.11 3.58 -15.26
CA ASP A 367 -0.64 4.25 -14.06
C ASP A 367 -0.03 5.61 -14.40
N VAL A 368 -0.62 6.67 -13.84
CA VAL A 368 -0.18 8.05 -14.00
C VAL A 368 0.36 8.66 -12.71
N LEU A 369 0.48 7.88 -11.64
CA LEU A 369 1.25 8.26 -10.46
C LEU A 369 2.68 7.73 -10.57
N LEU A 370 2.83 6.47 -10.95
CA LEU A 370 4.09 5.80 -11.23
C LEU A 370 4.11 5.32 -12.68
N PRO A 371 4.40 6.19 -13.66
CA PRO A 371 4.34 5.81 -15.07
C PRO A 371 5.17 4.56 -15.36
N ILE A 372 4.51 3.51 -15.87
CA ILE A 372 5.08 2.16 -16.02
C ILE A 372 6.44 2.14 -16.71
N GLY A 373 6.63 2.99 -17.74
CA GLY A 373 7.89 3.14 -18.47
C GLY A 373 9.01 3.82 -17.68
N LYS A 374 8.70 4.42 -16.55
CA LYS A 374 9.67 5.09 -15.64
C LYS A 374 9.87 4.32 -14.34
N ASP A 375 9.09 3.29 -14.11
CA ASP A 375 9.13 2.46 -12.90
C ASP A 375 9.39 0.99 -13.25
N SER A 376 8.35 0.15 -13.30
CA SER A 376 8.52 -1.32 -13.41
C SER A 376 9.20 -1.77 -14.69
N ASP A 377 9.07 -1.05 -15.81
CA ASP A 377 9.81 -1.38 -17.03
C ASP A 377 11.33 -1.21 -16.83
N VAL A 378 11.73 -0.16 -16.10
CA VAL A 378 13.13 0.08 -15.75
C VAL A 378 13.60 -0.96 -14.73
N TYR A 379 12.81 -1.23 -13.69
CA TYR A 379 13.16 -2.23 -12.68
C TYR A 379 13.33 -3.63 -13.30
N ALA A 380 12.45 -4.03 -14.22
CA ALA A 380 12.60 -5.28 -14.98
C ALA A 380 13.90 -5.33 -15.79
N GLY A 381 14.37 -4.19 -16.30
CA GLY A 381 15.70 -4.05 -16.91
C GLY A 381 16.81 -4.32 -15.90
N MET A 382 16.75 -3.65 -14.73
CA MET A 382 17.74 -3.81 -13.66
C MET A 382 17.86 -5.27 -13.19
N VAL A 383 16.73 -5.96 -13.03
CA VAL A 383 16.73 -7.39 -12.63
C VAL A 383 17.42 -8.27 -13.69
N ARG A 384 17.16 -8.02 -14.98
CA ARG A 384 17.86 -8.73 -16.07
C ARG A 384 19.36 -8.44 -16.08
N ASP A 385 19.73 -7.18 -15.94
CA ASP A 385 21.13 -6.74 -15.96
C ASP A 385 21.91 -7.29 -14.74
N ALA A 386 21.22 -7.47 -13.61
CA ALA A 386 21.73 -8.16 -12.42
C ALA A 386 21.83 -9.69 -12.59
N GLY A 387 21.40 -10.27 -13.74
CA GLY A 387 21.42 -11.71 -13.98
C GLY A 387 20.38 -12.48 -13.15
N ARG A 388 19.27 -11.86 -12.77
CA ARG A 388 18.23 -12.46 -11.92
C ARG A 388 16.92 -12.76 -12.66
N GLY A 389 16.94 -12.75 -13.99
CA GLY A 389 15.73 -12.91 -14.82
C GLY A 389 14.97 -14.20 -14.61
N GLU A 390 15.65 -15.30 -14.21
CA GLU A 390 15.01 -16.58 -13.88
C GLU A 390 14.12 -16.51 -12.63
N LEU A 391 14.46 -15.64 -11.69
CA LEU A 391 13.70 -15.40 -10.45
C LEU A 391 12.59 -14.37 -10.64
N PHE A 392 12.36 -13.85 -11.85
CA PHE A 392 11.50 -12.71 -12.06
C PHE A 392 10.41 -12.97 -13.10
N ARG A 393 9.17 -12.54 -12.78
CA ARG A 393 8.06 -12.45 -13.73
C ARG A 393 7.45 -11.07 -13.64
N TYR A 394 7.15 -10.49 -14.79
CA TYR A 394 6.59 -9.15 -14.91
C TYR A 394 5.37 -9.13 -15.80
N TYR A 395 4.23 -8.70 -15.23
CA TYR A 395 2.96 -8.61 -15.94
C TYR A 395 2.51 -7.16 -16.02
N ARG A 396 2.50 -6.62 -17.26
CA ARG A 396 1.89 -5.33 -17.56
C ARG A 396 0.39 -5.54 -17.72
N VAL A 397 -0.43 -4.94 -16.87
CA VAL A 397 -1.88 -5.17 -16.85
C VAL A 397 -2.56 -4.06 -17.63
N GLU A 398 -3.08 -4.38 -18.82
CA GLU A 398 -3.82 -3.40 -19.65
C GLU A 398 -5.04 -2.86 -18.91
N GLY A 399 -5.19 -1.52 -18.94
CA GLY A 399 -6.26 -0.81 -18.26
C GLY A 399 -6.10 -0.69 -16.76
N GLY A 400 -5.02 -1.23 -16.16
CA GLY A 400 -4.70 -1.02 -14.76
C GLY A 400 -4.17 0.40 -14.51
N THR A 401 -4.47 0.95 -13.34
CA THR A 401 -3.98 2.24 -12.86
C THR A 401 -3.65 2.13 -11.37
N HIS A 402 -2.96 3.14 -10.81
CA HIS A 402 -2.33 3.06 -9.49
C HIS A 402 -3.25 2.62 -8.35
N VAL A 403 -4.51 3.03 -8.36
CA VAL A 403 -5.50 2.64 -7.32
C VAL A 403 -6.76 2.08 -7.97
N ASP A 404 -7.17 0.92 -7.51
CA ASP A 404 -8.29 0.17 -8.07
C ASP A 404 -9.65 0.87 -7.90
N SER A 405 -9.78 1.80 -6.94
CA SER A 405 -11.03 2.55 -6.72
C SER A 405 -11.44 3.40 -7.92
N LEU A 406 -10.49 3.83 -8.77
CA LEU A 406 -10.81 4.60 -9.98
C LEU A 406 -11.59 3.77 -11.01
N TYR A 407 -11.57 2.44 -10.92
CA TYR A 407 -12.43 1.57 -11.72
C TYR A 407 -13.92 1.91 -11.56
N ASP A 408 -14.37 2.27 -10.37
CA ASP A 408 -15.78 2.62 -10.13
C ASP A 408 -16.23 3.85 -10.94
N ALA A 409 -15.31 4.78 -11.21
CA ALA A 409 -15.57 5.96 -12.03
C ALA A 409 -15.42 5.70 -13.55
N PHE A 410 -14.58 4.75 -13.93
CA PHE A 410 -14.22 4.48 -15.34
C PHE A 410 -14.26 2.98 -15.70
N PRO A 411 -15.37 2.28 -15.43
CA PRO A 411 -15.43 0.81 -15.60
C PRO A 411 -15.25 0.33 -17.05
N ASP A 412 -15.48 1.21 -18.04
CA ASP A 412 -15.31 0.90 -19.47
C ASP A 412 -13.86 1.06 -19.95
N ARG A 413 -12.98 1.68 -19.15
CA ARG A 413 -11.60 2.00 -19.51
C ARG A 413 -10.58 1.35 -18.62
N LEU A 414 -10.93 1.13 -17.34
CA LEU A 414 -10.03 0.63 -16.33
C LEU A 414 -10.30 -0.83 -16.00
N ARG A 415 -9.32 -1.43 -15.37
CA ARG A 415 -9.36 -2.78 -14.82
C ARG A 415 -8.71 -2.78 -13.43
N PRO A 416 -9.37 -3.35 -12.40
CA PRO A 416 -8.74 -3.52 -11.09
C PRO A 416 -7.54 -4.47 -11.15
N LEU A 417 -6.48 -4.14 -10.43
CA LEU A 417 -5.30 -5.01 -10.29
C LEU A 417 -5.46 -6.05 -9.18
N THR A 418 -6.32 -5.83 -8.19
CA THR A 418 -6.55 -6.77 -7.08
C THR A 418 -6.76 -8.22 -7.55
N PRO A 419 -7.60 -8.53 -8.55
CA PRO A 419 -7.73 -9.91 -9.03
C PRO A 419 -6.47 -10.45 -9.69
N CYS A 420 -5.71 -9.60 -10.39
CA CYS A 420 -4.43 -9.98 -10.99
C CYS A 420 -3.38 -10.26 -9.90
N HIS A 421 -3.37 -9.47 -8.83
CA HIS A 421 -2.52 -9.70 -7.66
C HIS A 421 -2.83 -11.07 -7.01
N ARG A 422 -4.10 -11.40 -6.82
CA ARG A 422 -4.51 -12.71 -6.29
C ARG A 422 -4.06 -13.88 -7.19
N SER A 423 -4.16 -13.71 -8.50
CA SER A 423 -3.66 -14.69 -9.47
C SER A 423 -2.14 -14.81 -9.45
N ALA A 424 -1.42 -13.70 -9.34
CA ALA A 424 0.03 -13.68 -9.20
C ALA A 424 0.48 -14.35 -7.91
N PHE A 425 -0.22 -14.08 -6.82
CA PHE A 425 0.07 -14.71 -5.54
C PHE A 425 -0.10 -16.23 -5.61
N THR A 426 -1.18 -16.73 -6.21
CA THR A 426 -1.38 -18.16 -6.44
C THR A 426 -0.30 -18.76 -7.33
N ALA A 427 0.07 -18.05 -8.39
CA ALA A 427 1.16 -18.49 -9.28
C ALA A 427 2.53 -18.51 -8.57
N LEU A 428 2.76 -17.58 -7.63
CA LEU A 428 3.95 -17.61 -6.77
C LEU A 428 3.94 -18.82 -5.84
N GLU A 429 2.79 -19.18 -5.24
CA GLU A 429 2.67 -20.38 -4.41
C GLU A 429 3.06 -21.64 -5.19
N ASP A 430 2.57 -21.80 -6.40
CA ASP A 430 2.91 -22.92 -7.28
C ASP A 430 4.40 -22.92 -7.66
N TRP A 431 4.97 -21.73 -7.87
CA TRP A 431 6.39 -21.59 -8.21
C TRP A 431 7.30 -22.03 -7.07
N ILE A 432 7.06 -21.55 -5.86
CA ILE A 432 7.89 -21.86 -4.70
C ILE A 432 7.61 -23.26 -4.12
N GLY A 433 6.38 -23.77 -4.25
CA GLY A 433 5.98 -25.07 -3.70
C GLY A 433 6.32 -26.24 -4.62
N ASP A 434 5.96 -26.12 -5.89
CA ASP A 434 6.05 -27.20 -6.88
C ASP A 434 7.17 -27.00 -7.91
N GLY A 435 7.87 -25.87 -7.86
CA GLY A 435 8.87 -25.48 -8.88
C GLY A 435 8.26 -25.09 -10.23
N ARG A 436 6.93 -24.95 -10.31
CA ARG A 436 6.23 -24.56 -11.54
C ARG A 436 6.29 -23.05 -11.75
N ALA A 437 7.27 -22.60 -12.53
CA ALA A 437 7.38 -21.17 -12.84
C ALA A 437 6.11 -20.68 -13.54
N PRO A 438 5.63 -19.47 -13.19
CA PRO A 438 4.50 -18.84 -13.89
C PRO A 438 4.78 -18.60 -15.37
N ALA A 439 3.73 -18.34 -16.15
CA ALA A 439 3.87 -17.93 -17.54
C ALA A 439 4.94 -16.83 -17.71
N PRO A 440 5.68 -16.81 -18.82
CA PRO A 440 6.69 -15.77 -19.07
C PRO A 440 6.10 -14.35 -18.96
N SER A 441 6.96 -13.40 -18.59
CA SER A 441 6.61 -11.97 -18.50
C SER A 441 5.91 -11.50 -19.76
N ARG A 442 4.79 -10.78 -19.61
CA ARG A 442 3.92 -10.38 -20.74
C ARG A 442 3.00 -9.24 -20.38
N THR A 443 2.35 -8.69 -21.40
CA THR A 443 1.16 -7.86 -21.21
C THR A 443 -0.07 -8.75 -21.04
N VAL A 444 -0.83 -8.49 -19.97
CA VAL A 444 -2.12 -9.13 -19.70
C VAL A 444 -3.21 -8.27 -20.32
N PRO A 445 -3.88 -8.73 -21.39
CA PRO A 445 -4.81 -7.89 -22.13
C PRO A 445 -6.06 -7.57 -21.31
N LEU A 446 -6.64 -6.38 -21.56
CA LEU A 446 -7.98 -6.05 -21.09
C LEU A 446 -8.97 -6.88 -21.91
N PRO A 447 -9.84 -7.70 -21.28
CA PRO A 447 -10.83 -8.48 -22.01
C PRO A 447 -11.75 -7.61 -22.87
N SER A 448 -12.03 -8.03 -24.10
CA SER A 448 -12.92 -7.32 -25.02
C SER A 448 -14.35 -7.25 -24.48
N ALA A 449 -15.08 -6.18 -24.80
CA ALA A 449 -16.50 -6.08 -24.51
C ALA A 449 -17.24 -7.18 -25.32
N GLY A 450 -17.78 -8.18 -24.65
CA GLY A 450 -18.52 -9.29 -25.26
C GLY A 450 -17.86 -10.67 -25.18
N GLU A 451 -16.66 -10.79 -24.66
CA GLU A 451 -16.05 -12.09 -24.33
C GLU A 451 -16.51 -12.57 -22.95
N GLY A 452 -17.50 -13.45 -22.95
CA GLY A 452 -17.98 -14.13 -21.74
C GLY A 452 -18.90 -13.32 -20.84
N ASP A 453 -19.64 -14.00 -20.00
CA ASP A 453 -20.60 -13.49 -19.05
C ASP A 453 -20.09 -12.31 -18.24
N GLY A 454 -20.46 -11.12 -18.65
CA GLY A 454 -20.23 -9.86 -17.97
C GLY A 454 -18.83 -9.78 -17.36
N ARG A 455 -18.07 -8.84 -17.78
CA ARG A 455 -16.71 -8.55 -17.28
C ARG A 455 -16.65 -8.56 -15.77
N ASP A 456 -16.51 -9.73 -15.15
CA ASP A 456 -16.22 -9.80 -13.71
C ASP A 456 -14.74 -9.47 -13.48
N LEU A 457 -14.37 -8.24 -13.89
CA LEU A 457 -13.01 -7.72 -13.74
C LEU A 457 -12.63 -7.52 -12.27
N VAL A 458 -13.63 -7.45 -11.38
CA VAL A 458 -13.40 -7.28 -9.95
C VAL A 458 -13.01 -8.61 -9.27
N SER A 459 -13.40 -9.76 -9.86
CA SER A 459 -13.14 -11.07 -9.27
C SER A 459 -12.12 -11.91 -10.03
N ARG A 460 -11.83 -11.62 -11.29
CA ARG A 460 -11.05 -12.50 -12.16
C ARG A 460 -9.94 -11.78 -12.92
N CYS A 461 -8.79 -12.43 -12.99
CA CYS A 461 -7.67 -12.07 -13.87
C CYS A 461 -6.92 -13.35 -14.26
N SER A 462 -6.64 -13.52 -15.56
CA SER A 462 -5.75 -14.58 -16.04
C SER A 462 -4.41 -13.96 -16.43
N LEU A 463 -3.34 -14.46 -15.83
CA LEU A 463 -1.98 -14.05 -16.19
C LEU A 463 -1.45 -14.82 -17.42
N GLY A 464 -2.25 -15.73 -17.96
CA GLY A 464 -1.90 -16.58 -19.11
C GLY A 464 -1.10 -17.80 -18.69
N GLY A 465 -1.73 -18.93 -18.56
CA GLY A 465 -1.18 -20.25 -18.31
C GLY A 465 -2.11 -21.27 -18.97
#